data_cd7dc558bc8894d0be99280e3c750134
#
_entry.id   cd7dc558bc8894d0be99280e3c750134
#
_cell.length_a   1.000
_cell.length_b   1.000
_cell.length_c   1.000
_cell.angle_alpha   90.00
_cell.angle_beta   90.00
_cell.angle_gamma   90.00
#
_symmetry.space_group_name_H-M   'P 1'
#
loop_
_entity.id
_entity.type
_entity.pdbx_description
1 polymer ?
#
loop_
_entity_poly.entity_id
_entity_poly.type
_entity_poly.pdbx_seq_one_letter_code
_entity_poly.pdbx_strand_id
1 'polypeptide(L)'
;MEQTENRVILRGTMAGDAVFSHRVHGIDFYRFPLSVPRLSGREDRLNILLARTPEEAPLPQPGTFLEVCGQVRSFNNRSGVGSRLVITVLAKSVEPAQGDPCNQVFLRGTLCKEPVIRRTPLGRDICDLLLAVNRRYRRADYLPCIAWGSLALACGQWKTGDTLALEGRLQSRTYLKTLGEVTQERTAYEISIRTAEKDSAPDQ
;
A
#
# COMPACT_ATOMS: atom_id res chain seq x y z
N MET A 1 -16.71 -18.48 -3.42
CA MET A 1 -15.68 -17.84 -2.55
C MET A 1 -15.34 -16.49 -3.18
N GLU A 2 -15.72 -15.39 -2.55
CA GLU A 2 -15.42 -14.05 -3.02
C GLU A 2 -13.88 -13.89 -3.05
N GLN A 3 -13.31 -13.82 -4.24
CA GLN A 3 -11.88 -13.53 -4.41
C GLN A 3 -11.61 -12.19 -3.72
N THR A 4 -10.77 -12.22 -2.71
CA THR A 4 -10.38 -11.01 -1.97
C THR A 4 -9.64 -10.10 -2.92
N GLU A 5 -10.30 -9.05 -3.39
CA GLU A 5 -9.78 -8.06 -4.35
C GLU A 5 -8.61 -7.22 -3.79
N ASN A 6 -8.18 -7.48 -2.56
CA ASN A 6 -7.12 -6.74 -1.87
C ASN A 6 -6.41 -7.66 -0.87
N ARG A 7 -5.20 -8.05 -1.20
CA ARG A 7 -4.34 -8.89 -0.36
C ARG A 7 -2.92 -8.37 -0.36
N VAL A 8 -2.32 -8.32 0.83
CA VAL A 8 -0.90 -8.01 0.98
C VAL A 8 -0.24 -9.03 1.89
N ILE A 9 0.99 -9.41 1.53
CA ILE A 9 1.88 -10.28 2.32
C ILE A 9 3.21 -9.54 2.44
N LEU A 10 3.61 -9.28 3.69
CA LEU A 10 4.87 -8.62 4.01
C LEU A 10 5.66 -9.48 4.97
N ARG A 11 6.97 -9.61 4.74
CA ARG A 11 7.92 -10.11 5.73
C ARG A 11 9.03 -9.10 5.91
N GLY A 12 9.25 -8.69 7.16
CA GLY A 12 10.21 -7.65 7.47
C GLY A 12 10.39 -7.48 8.97
N THR A 13 11.20 -6.52 9.36
CA THR A 13 11.51 -6.25 10.77
C THR A 13 10.64 -5.12 11.31
N MET A 14 10.06 -5.31 12.47
CA MET A 14 9.36 -4.25 13.18
C MET A 14 10.33 -3.15 13.57
N ALA A 15 10.14 -1.96 13.01
CA ALA A 15 11.13 -0.86 13.07
C ALA A 15 10.78 0.22 14.12
N GLY A 16 9.93 -0.09 15.07
CA GLY A 16 9.55 0.80 16.18
C GLY A 16 8.38 0.25 16.96
N ASP A 17 8.05 0.88 18.09
CA ASP A 17 7.02 0.45 19.01
C ASP A 17 5.63 0.45 18.39
N ALA A 18 4.79 -0.47 18.86
CA ALA A 18 3.36 -0.47 18.59
C ALA A 18 2.68 0.61 19.44
N VAL A 19 2.15 1.63 18.79
CA VAL A 19 1.50 2.77 19.44
C VAL A 19 -0.01 2.67 19.27
N PHE A 20 -0.77 2.89 20.34
CA PHE A 20 -2.23 2.98 20.28
C PHE A 20 -2.66 4.03 19.25
N SER A 21 -3.59 3.67 18.40
CA SER A 21 -4.11 4.52 17.34
C SER A 21 -5.52 5.03 17.66
N HIS A 22 -6.46 4.10 17.86
CA HIS A 22 -7.85 4.41 18.16
C HIS A 22 -8.60 3.15 18.61
N ARG A 23 -9.83 3.33 19.09
CA ARG A 23 -10.75 2.24 19.46
C ARG A 23 -12.03 2.32 18.65
N VAL A 24 -12.50 1.18 18.16
CA VAL A 24 -13.77 1.05 17.42
C VAL A 24 -14.52 -0.18 17.95
N HIS A 25 -15.76 0.01 18.40
CA HIS A 25 -16.61 -1.07 18.91
C HIS A 25 -15.93 -1.99 19.96
N GLY A 26 -15.14 -1.41 20.86
CA GLY A 26 -14.43 -2.14 21.91
C GLY A 26 -13.13 -2.78 21.48
N ILE A 27 -12.76 -2.71 20.19
CA ILE A 27 -11.50 -3.23 19.64
C ILE A 27 -10.47 -2.12 19.58
N ASP A 28 -9.29 -2.36 20.15
CA ASP A 28 -8.16 -1.44 20.10
C ASP A 28 -7.34 -1.63 18.83
N PHE A 29 -6.97 -0.52 18.22
CA PHE A 29 -6.10 -0.51 17.05
C PHE A 29 -4.73 0.07 17.42
N TYR A 30 -3.69 -0.65 17.06
CA TYR A 30 -2.30 -0.25 17.25
C TYR A 30 -1.63 -0.08 15.89
N ARG A 31 -0.73 0.88 15.79
CA ARG A 31 0.09 1.10 14.58
C ARG A 31 1.56 0.92 14.90
N PHE A 32 2.28 0.29 14.00
CA PHE A 32 3.74 0.17 14.07
C PHE A 32 4.35 0.20 12.66
N PRO A 33 5.61 0.65 12.53
CA PRO A 33 6.33 0.59 11.26
C PRO A 33 6.94 -0.80 11.05
N LEU A 34 6.79 -1.34 9.84
CA LEU A 34 7.48 -2.53 9.36
C LEU A 34 8.51 -2.11 8.31
N SER A 35 9.78 -2.45 8.49
CA SER A 35 10.83 -2.25 7.50
C SER A 35 11.00 -3.50 6.66
N VAL A 36 10.86 -3.33 5.35
CA VAL A 36 11.02 -4.41 4.37
C VAL A 36 12.13 -4.02 3.39
N PRO A 37 13.30 -4.69 3.43
CA PRO A 37 14.41 -4.37 2.53
C PRO A 37 14.07 -4.72 1.08
N ARG A 38 14.62 -3.93 0.16
CA ARG A 38 14.59 -4.16 -1.28
C ARG A 38 15.90 -4.78 -1.74
N LEU A 39 15.88 -5.48 -2.88
CA LEU A 39 17.10 -5.97 -3.53
C LEU A 39 18.09 -4.85 -3.87
N SER A 40 17.63 -3.62 -4.00
CA SER A 40 18.47 -2.44 -4.26
C SER A 40 19.20 -1.89 -3.02
N GLY A 41 19.06 -2.51 -1.86
CA GLY A 41 19.60 -2.03 -0.58
C GLY A 41 18.80 -0.93 0.09
N ARG A 42 17.71 -0.43 -0.55
CA ARG A 42 16.77 0.50 0.09
C ARG A 42 15.76 -0.28 0.93
N GLU A 43 15.10 0.42 1.84
CA GLU A 43 14.03 -0.14 2.67
C GLU A 43 12.69 0.55 2.41
N ASP A 44 11.62 -0.23 2.43
CA ASP A 44 10.26 0.26 2.50
C ASP A 44 9.84 0.28 3.96
N ARG A 45 9.54 1.45 4.51
CA ARG A 45 9.01 1.60 5.86
C ARG A 45 7.49 1.74 5.78
N LEU A 46 6.79 0.65 6.09
CA LEU A 46 5.37 0.50 5.86
C LEU A 46 4.58 0.63 7.17
N ASN A 47 3.44 1.33 7.13
CA ASN A 47 2.57 1.51 8.28
C ASN A 47 1.64 0.32 8.42
N ILE A 48 1.76 -0.43 9.49
CA ILE A 48 0.89 -1.55 9.84
C ILE A 48 -0.14 -1.08 10.87
N LEU A 49 -1.40 -1.41 10.65
CA LEU A 49 -2.49 -1.20 11.58
C LEU A 49 -3.02 -2.56 12.01
N LEU A 50 -2.94 -2.86 13.30
CA LEU A 50 -3.30 -4.13 13.89
C LEU A 50 -4.45 -3.93 14.88
N ALA A 51 -5.54 -4.66 14.69
CA ALA A 51 -6.62 -4.75 15.66
C ALA A 51 -6.26 -5.73 16.77
N ARG A 52 -6.61 -5.42 18.01
CA ARG A 52 -6.39 -6.27 19.19
C ARG A 52 -7.56 -6.21 20.15
N THR A 53 -7.93 -7.37 20.69
CA THR A 53 -8.77 -7.48 21.86
C THR A 53 -7.91 -7.70 23.11
N PRO A 54 -8.42 -7.44 24.33
CA PRO A 54 -7.65 -7.62 25.57
C PRO A 54 -7.18 -9.06 25.81
N GLU A 55 -7.88 -10.05 25.24
CA GLU A 55 -7.58 -11.47 25.41
C GLU A 55 -6.52 -12.01 24.44
N GLU A 56 -6.14 -11.22 23.44
CA GLU A 56 -5.15 -11.67 22.45
C GLU A 56 -3.71 -11.58 22.96
N ALA A 57 -2.83 -12.32 22.31
CA ALA A 57 -1.40 -12.33 22.62
C ALA A 57 -0.78 -10.93 22.67
N PRO A 58 0.30 -10.71 23.44
CA PRO A 58 0.95 -9.39 23.54
C PRO A 58 1.38 -8.88 22.16
N LEU A 59 1.48 -7.55 22.06
CA LEU A 59 1.97 -6.89 20.85
C LEU A 59 3.40 -7.32 20.54
N PRO A 60 3.76 -7.47 19.25
CA PRO A 60 5.13 -7.76 18.87
C PRO A 60 6.07 -6.64 19.33
N GLN A 61 7.34 -6.98 19.51
CA GLN A 61 8.37 -6.06 19.99
C GLN A 61 9.21 -5.54 18.82
N PRO A 62 9.75 -4.30 18.90
CA PRO A 62 10.70 -3.79 17.93
C PRO A 62 11.89 -4.74 17.73
N GLY A 63 12.35 -4.84 16.49
CA GLY A 63 13.42 -5.77 16.11
C GLY A 63 12.94 -7.19 15.76
N THR A 64 11.69 -7.55 16.06
CA THR A 64 11.16 -8.86 15.68
C THR A 64 10.94 -8.92 14.16
N PHE A 65 11.38 -10.01 13.54
CA PHE A 65 11.06 -10.31 12.13
C PHE A 65 9.68 -10.96 12.05
N LEU A 66 8.78 -10.32 11.29
CA LEU A 66 7.35 -10.64 11.27
C LEU A 66 6.89 -10.96 9.85
N GLU A 67 5.91 -11.86 9.73
CA GLU A 67 5.02 -11.94 8.58
C GLU A 67 3.70 -11.24 8.91
N VAL A 68 3.30 -10.34 8.02
CA VAL A 68 2.05 -9.59 8.09
C VAL A 68 1.21 -9.92 6.88
N CYS A 69 0.06 -10.54 7.09
CA CYS A 69 -0.95 -10.72 6.05
C CYS A 69 -2.12 -9.78 6.29
N GLY A 70 -2.62 -9.13 5.23
CA GLY A 70 -3.69 -8.15 5.40
C GLY A 70 -4.19 -7.56 4.10
N GLN A 71 -4.62 -6.32 4.20
CA GLN A 71 -5.17 -5.53 3.09
C GLN A 71 -4.58 -4.11 3.11
N VAL A 72 -4.28 -3.58 1.93
CA VAL A 72 -3.90 -2.17 1.79
C VAL A 72 -5.14 -1.31 1.94
N ARG A 73 -5.07 -0.31 2.81
CA ARG A 73 -6.16 0.62 3.10
C ARG A 73 -5.74 2.05 2.81
N SER A 74 -6.68 2.84 2.34
CA SER A 74 -6.49 4.27 2.16
C SER A 74 -7.56 5.08 2.90
N PHE A 75 -7.18 6.25 3.39
CA PHE A 75 -8.13 7.21 3.96
C PHE A 75 -7.61 8.64 3.81
N ASN A 76 -8.54 9.59 3.77
CA ASN A 76 -8.22 11.00 3.71
C ASN A 76 -7.91 11.52 5.11
N ASN A 77 -6.72 12.04 5.30
CA ASN A 77 -6.34 12.73 6.51
C ASN A 77 -6.95 14.14 6.52
N ARG A 78 -7.82 14.40 7.49
CA ARG A 78 -8.50 15.69 7.66
C ARG A 78 -7.83 16.60 8.69
N SER A 79 -6.76 16.16 9.34
CA SER A 79 -6.07 16.93 10.37
C SER A 79 -5.30 18.14 9.84
N GLY A 80 -5.09 18.23 8.53
CA GLY A 80 -4.26 19.26 7.90
C GLY A 80 -2.75 19.03 8.07
N VAL A 81 -2.33 18.09 8.91
CA VAL A 81 -0.93 17.76 9.18
C VAL A 81 -0.55 16.48 8.41
N GLY A 82 0.57 16.49 7.71
CA GLY A 82 1.07 15.34 6.96
C GLY A 82 0.48 15.21 5.55
N SER A 83 0.47 13.98 5.02
CA SER A 83 -0.08 13.67 3.70
C SER A 83 -1.61 13.62 3.76
N ARG A 84 -2.27 14.19 2.74
CA ARG A 84 -3.74 14.15 2.61
C ARG A 84 -4.25 12.73 2.44
N LEU A 85 -3.57 11.92 1.64
CA LEU A 85 -3.86 10.50 1.47
C LEU A 85 -2.93 9.70 2.36
N VAL A 86 -3.51 8.92 3.27
CA VAL A 86 -2.79 8.00 4.15
C VAL A 86 -3.02 6.58 3.65
N ILE A 87 -1.92 5.86 3.45
CA ILE A 87 -1.93 4.44 3.09
C ILE A 87 -1.39 3.65 4.29
N THR A 88 -2.07 2.57 4.62
CA THR A 88 -1.69 1.66 5.70
C THR A 88 -2.04 0.22 5.31
N VAL A 89 -1.42 -0.75 5.97
CA VAL A 89 -1.79 -2.14 5.87
C VAL A 89 -2.64 -2.50 7.09
N LEU A 90 -3.91 -2.81 6.87
CA LEU A 90 -4.76 -3.39 7.90
C LEU A 90 -4.42 -4.87 8.00
N ALA A 91 -3.69 -5.24 9.05
CA ALA A 91 -3.28 -6.60 9.29
C ALA A 91 -4.47 -7.47 9.70
N LYS A 92 -4.56 -8.65 9.10
CA LYS A 92 -5.45 -9.75 9.51
C LYS A 92 -4.71 -10.74 10.40
N SER A 93 -3.41 -10.94 10.13
CA SER A 93 -2.50 -11.71 10.99
C SER A 93 -1.15 -11.02 11.05
N VAL A 94 -0.48 -11.14 12.21
CA VAL A 94 0.89 -10.71 12.46
C VAL A 94 1.55 -11.81 13.28
N GLU A 95 2.54 -12.46 12.72
CA GLU A 95 3.21 -13.62 13.33
C GLU A 95 4.72 -13.49 13.21
N PRO A 96 5.49 -13.98 14.21
CA PRO A 96 6.93 -14.14 14.05
C PRO A 96 7.24 -15.01 12.82
N ALA A 97 8.23 -14.63 12.05
CA ALA A 97 8.58 -15.30 10.81
C ALA A 97 10.08 -15.56 10.71
N GLN A 98 10.45 -16.41 9.75
CA GLN A 98 11.82 -16.70 9.35
C GLN A 98 11.93 -16.64 7.83
N GLY A 99 13.16 -16.62 7.32
CA GLY A 99 13.43 -16.62 5.89
C GLY A 99 13.57 -15.23 5.29
N ASP A 100 13.42 -15.13 3.98
CA ASP A 100 13.69 -13.91 3.24
C ASP A 100 12.58 -12.85 3.39
N PRO A 101 12.94 -11.56 3.32
CA PRO A 101 11.97 -10.48 3.26
C PRO A 101 11.01 -10.65 2.08
N CYS A 102 9.75 -10.24 2.27
CA CYS A 102 8.71 -10.35 1.26
C CYS A 102 7.88 -9.07 1.22
N ASN A 103 7.53 -8.64 0.01
CA ASN A 103 6.59 -7.53 -0.20
C ASN A 103 5.77 -7.83 -1.46
N GLN A 104 4.60 -8.40 -1.26
CA GLN A 104 3.68 -8.79 -2.33
C GLN A 104 2.31 -8.20 -2.07
N VAL A 105 1.76 -7.56 -3.09
CA VAL A 105 0.42 -6.97 -3.09
C VAL A 105 -0.33 -7.49 -4.28
N PHE A 106 -1.54 -7.98 -4.06
CA PHE A 106 -2.48 -8.42 -5.08
C PHE A 106 -3.74 -7.57 -4.96
N LEU A 107 -4.08 -6.87 -6.04
CA LEU A 107 -5.24 -5.98 -6.08
C LEU A 107 -6.06 -6.26 -7.33
N ARG A 108 -7.37 -6.15 -7.18
CA ARG A 108 -8.31 -6.00 -8.27
C ARG A 108 -9.18 -4.78 -8.01
N GLY A 109 -9.30 -3.92 -9.00
CA GLY A 109 -10.04 -2.67 -8.84
C GLY A 109 -10.23 -1.94 -10.15
N THR A 110 -10.87 -0.78 -10.09
CA THR A 110 -11.25 0.00 -11.25
C THR A 110 -10.40 1.28 -11.35
N LEU A 111 -9.93 1.62 -12.54
CA LEU A 111 -9.25 2.89 -12.79
C LEU A 111 -10.19 4.07 -12.55
N CYS A 112 -9.78 4.98 -11.67
CA CYS A 112 -10.57 6.17 -11.32
C CYS A 112 -10.24 7.40 -12.17
N LYS A 113 -9.10 7.38 -12.84
CA LYS A 113 -8.57 8.47 -13.65
C LYS A 113 -7.86 7.92 -14.86
N GLU A 114 -7.76 8.73 -15.90
CA GLU A 114 -6.89 8.43 -17.04
C GLU A 114 -5.45 8.20 -16.55
N PRO A 115 -4.78 7.13 -17.02
CA PRO A 115 -3.37 6.89 -16.75
C PRO A 115 -2.51 8.05 -17.24
N VAL A 116 -1.49 8.41 -16.47
CA VAL A 116 -0.58 9.50 -16.83
C VAL A 116 0.80 8.95 -17.11
N ILE A 117 1.18 8.92 -18.39
CA ILE A 117 2.54 8.55 -18.81
C ILE A 117 3.45 9.77 -18.64
N ARG A 118 4.61 9.55 -18.05
CA ARG A 118 5.68 10.54 -17.95
C ARG A 118 7.04 9.89 -18.02
N ARG A 119 8.05 10.65 -18.33
CA ARG A 119 9.44 10.18 -18.37
C ARG A 119 10.22 10.73 -17.18
N THR A 120 10.96 9.86 -16.51
CA THR A 120 11.84 10.28 -15.41
C THR A 120 13.05 11.04 -15.96
N PRO A 121 13.76 11.85 -15.13
CA PRO A 121 15.00 12.50 -15.54
C PRO A 121 16.07 11.53 -16.06
N LEU A 122 16.02 10.26 -15.64
CA LEU A 122 16.90 9.19 -16.11
C LEU A 122 16.41 8.50 -17.40
N GLY A 123 15.39 9.04 -18.07
CA GLY A 123 14.89 8.55 -19.34
C GLY A 123 13.98 7.31 -19.25
N ARG A 124 13.53 6.91 -18.06
CA ARG A 124 12.61 5.76 -17.89
C ARG A 124 11.16 6.20 -18.02
N ASP A 125 10.40 5.45 -18.82
CA ASP A 125 8.96 5.66 -18.91
C ASP A 125 8.27 5.10 -17.66
N ILE A 126 7.34 5.87 -17.12
CA ILE A 126 6.50 5.50 -15.99
C ILE A 126 5.06 5.89 -16.28
N CYS A 127 4.12 5.14 -15.70
CA CYS A 127 2.70 5.43 -15.77
C CYS A 127 2.12 5.48 -14.37
N ASP A 128 1.55 6.62 -14.01
CA ASP A 128 0.85 6.81 -12.74
C ASP A 128 -0.64 6.45 -12.94
N LEU A 129 -1.14 5.59 -12.06
CA LEU A 129 -2.52 5.12 -12.05
C LEU A 129 -3.14 5.37 -10.67
N LEU A 130 -4.46 5.51 -10.63
CA LEU A 130 -5.23 5.51 -9.39
C LEU A 130 -6.31 4.45 -9.45
N LEU A 131 -6.20 3.43 -8.60
CA LEU A 131 -7.08 2.29 -8.56
C LEU A 131 -8.08 2.42 -7.40
N ALA A 132 -9.39 2.28 -7.68
CA ALA A 132 -10.40 2.10 -6.66
C ALA A 132 -10.60 0.62 -6.40
N VAL A 133 -10.29 0.18 -5.20
CA VAL A 133 -10.48 -1.20 -4.76
C VAL A 133 -11.67 -1.26 -3.81
N ASN A 134 -12.69 -2.03 -4.18
CA ASN A 134 -13.93 -2.10 -3.44
C ASN A 134 -13.75 -2.68 -2.04
N ARG A 135 -14.54 -2.15 -1.11
CA ARG A 135 -14.71 -2.67 0.26
C ARG A 135 -16.17 -3.07 0.47
N ARG A 136 -16.39 -3.79 1.56
CA ARG A 136 -17.76 -3.95 2.08
C ARG A 136 -18.41 -2.59 2.35
N TYR A 137 -19.74 -2.56 2.35
CA TYR A 137 -20.56 -1.38 2.62
C TYR A 137 -20.36 -0.20 1.64
N ARG A 138 -20.16 -0.50 0.34
CA ARG A 138 -20.03 0.50 -0.74
C ARG A 138 -18.93 1.54 -0.50
N ARG A 139 -17.85 1.14 0.16
CA ARG A 139 -16.64 1.95 0.32
C ARG A 139 -15.56 1.47 -0.65
N ALA A 140 -14.59 2.31 -0.92
CA ALA A 140 -13.42 1.96 -1.73
C ALA A 140 -12.13 2.49 -1.11
N ASP A 141 -11.04 1.77 -1.36
CA ASP A 141 -9.68 2.26 -1.18
C ASP A 141 -9.19 2.87 -2.48
N TYR A 142 -8.66 4.07 -2.43
CA TYR A 142 -8.03 4.73 -3.57
C TYR A 142 -6.53 4.57 -3.45
N LEU A 143 -5.95 3.72 -4.30
CA LEU A 143 -4.58 3.29 -4.19
C LEU A 143 -3.77 3.84 -5.38
N PRO A 144 -2.78 4.73 -5.13
CA PRO A 144 -1.83 5.13 -6.14
C PRO A 144 -0.97 3.95 -6.58
N CYS A 145 -0.85 3.75 -7.88
CA CYS A 145 -0.04 2.70 -8.48
C CYS A 145 0.91 3.31 -9.50
N ILE A 146 2.08 2.69 -9.68
CA ILE A 146 3.07 3.10 -10.66
C ILE A 146 3.57 1.90 -11.45
N ALA A 147 3.51 2.00 -12.78
CA ALA A 147 4.09 1.04 -13.70
C ALA A 147 5.38 1.61 -14.31
N TRP A 148 6.30 0.73 -14.73
CA TRP A 148 7.62 1.09 -15.23
C TRP A 148 7.90 0.45 -16.60
N GLY A 149 8.65 1.16 -17.46
CA GLY A 149 9.15 0.64 -18.73
C GLY A 149 8.04 0.23 -19.70
N SER A 150 8.15 -0.95 -20.29
CA SER A 150 7.15 -1.47 -21.25
C SER A 150 5.76 -1.61 -20.64
N LEU A 151 5.66 -1.98 -19.35
CA LEU A 151 4.40 -2.05 -18.66
C LEU A 151 3.75 -0.66 -18.53
N ALA A 152 4.53 0.40 -18.34
CA ALA A 152 4.02 1.76 -18.30
C ALA A 152 3.33 2.17 -19.61
N LEU A 153 3.94 1.79 -20.75
CA LEU A 153 3.37 2.04 -22.08
C LEU A 153 2.08 1.26 -22.32
N ALA A 154 2.02 0.01 -21.87
CA ALA A 154 0.81 -0.81 -21.92
C ALA A 154 -0.31 -0.22 -21.05
N CYS A 155 -0.01 0.12 -19.79
CA CYS A 155 -0.96 0.74 -18.86
C CYS A 155 -1.49 2.08 -19.35
N GLY A 156 -0.69 2.82 -20.08
CA GLY A 156 -1.07 4.13 -20.64
C GLY A 156 -2.16 4.06 -21.72
N GLN A 157 -2.49 2.87 -22.23
CA GLN A 157 -3.58 2.67 -23.19
C GLN A 157 -4.93 2.40 -22.51
N TRP A 158 -4.94 2.18 -21.20
CA TRP A 158 -6.15 1.91 -20.43
C TRP A 158 -6.95 3.19 -20.19
N LYS A 159 -8.23 3.02 -19.86
CA LYS A 159 -9.14 4.14 -19.67
C LYS A 159 -9.78 4.12 -18.28
N THR A 160 -10.24 5.25 -17.83
CA THR A 160 -11.10 5.35 -16.64
C THR A 160 -12.28 4.39 -16.78
N GLY A 161 -12.55 3.61 -15.73
CA GLY A 161 -13.59 2.58 -15.72
C GLY A 161 -13.08 1.17 -16.03
N ASP A 162 -11.90 1.01 -16.60
CA ASP A 162 -11.31 -0.32 -16.79
C ASP A 162 -11.05 -1.02 -15.46
N THR A 163 -11.44 -2.29 -15.37
CA THR A 163 -11.14 -3.15 -14.22
C THR A 163 -9.81 -3.86 -14.46
N LEU A 164 -8.95 -3.81 -13.47
CA LEU A 164 -7.59 -4.35 -13.54
C LEU A 164 -7.35 -5.33 -12.40
N ALA A 165 -6.65 -6.41 -12.71
CA ALA A 165 -5.98 -7.25 -11.75
C ALA A 165 -4.47 -6.94 -11.80
N LEU A 166 -3.85 -6.69 -10.65
CA LEU A 166 -2.43 -6.38 -10.59
C LEU A 166 -1.71 -7.07 -9.43
N GLU A 167 -0.46 -7.38 -9.67
CA GLU A 167 0.51 -7.79 -8.67
C GLU A 167 1.63 -6.77 -8.60
N GLY A 168 2.10 -6.49 -7.38
CA GLY A 168 3.19 -5.56 -7.18
C GLY A 168 3.71 -5.59 -5.75
N ARG A 169 4.29 -4.48 -5.33
CA ARG A 169 4.76 -4.28 -3.96
C ARG A 169 4.31 -2.91 -3.44
N LEU A 170 4.03 -2.81 -2.16
CA LEU A 170 3.80 -1.53 -1.50
C LEU A 170 5.15 -0.87 -1.23
N GLN A 171 5.40 0.28 -1.80
CA GLN A 171 6.64 1.01 -1.57
C GLN A 171 6.41 2.35 -0.87
N SER A 172 7.40 2.75 -0.07
CA SER A 172 7.48 4.06 0.53
C SER A 172 8.54 4.91 -0.18
N ARG A 173 8.25 6.19 -0.36
CA ARG A 173 9.17 7.16 -0.95
C ARG A 173 9.16 8.44 -0.13
N THR A 174 10.28 8.73 0.49
CA THR A 174 10.48 10.00 1.19
C THR A 174 10.89 11.09 0.22
N TYR A 175 10.29 12.27 0.36
CA TYR A 175 10.59 13.44 -0.44
C TYR A 175 10.48 14.72 0.39
N LEU A 176 11.21 15.74 -0.01
CA LEU A 176 11.14 17.06 0.61
C LEU A 176 10.03 17.88 -0.06
N LYS A 177 9.15 18.46 0.73
CA LYS A 177 8.12 19.39 0.27
C LYS A 177 8.35 20.75 0.88
N THR A 178 8.59 21.75 0.04
CA THR A 178 8.73 23.15 0.47
C THR A 178 7.35 23.80 0.52
N LEU A 179 7.01 24.39 1.67
CA LEU A 179 5.79 25.13 1.92
C LEU A 179 6.20 26.52 2.44
N GLY A 180 6.25 27.50 1.54
CA GLY A 180 6.85 28.81 1.87
C GLY A 180 8.35 28.66 2.17
N GLU A 181 8.79 29.14 3.33
CA GLU A 181 10.19 29.01 3.80
C GLU A 181 10.51 27.71 4.52
N VAL A 182 9.50 26.89 4.80
CA VAL A 182 9.67 25.63 5.56
C VAL A 182 9.73 24.43 4.62
N THR A 183 10.83 23.69 4.69
CA THR A 183 10.97 22.40 4.00
C THR A 183 10.62 21.26 4.96
N GLN A 184 9.67 20.43 4.58
CA GLN A 184 9.21 19.28 5.35
C GLN A 184 9.50 17.99 4.60
N GLU A 185 10.03 17.00 5.33
CA GLU A 185 10.14 15.65 4.82
C GLU A 185 8.76 14.97 4.86
N ARG A 186 8.37 14.35 3.75
CA ARG A 186 7.11 13.63 3.63
C ARG A 186 7.33 12.27 3.00
N THR A 187 6.53 11.29 3.43
CA THR A 187 6.53 9.96 2.84
C THR A 187 5.27 9.76 2.02
N ALA A 188 5.43 9.38 0.76
CA ALA A 188 4.38 8.89 -0.11
C ALA A 188 4.43 7.37 -0.17
N TYR A 189 3.26 6.75 -0.30
CA TYR A 189 3.10 5.32 -0.47
C TYR A 189 2.39 5.06 -1.79
N GLU A 190 2.88 4.07 -2.53
CA GLU A 190 2.32 3.67 -3.83
C GLU A 190 2.55 2.18 -4.07
N ILE A 191 1.75 1.59 -4.94
CA ILE A 191 1.94 0.21 -5.40
C ILE A 191 2.83 0.26 -6.64
N SER A 192 4.06 -0.25 -6.53
CA SER A 192 4.92 -0.48 -7.69
C SER A 192 4.49 -1.78 -8.36
N ILE A 193 3.88 -1.65 -9.53
CA ILE A 193 3.30 -2.76 -10.28
C ILE A 193 4.41 -3.62 -10.89
N ARG A 194 4.30 -4.93 -10.74
CA ARG A 194 5.14 -5.94 -11.38
C ARG A 194 4.44 -6.50 -12.62
N THR A 195 3.19 -6.91 -12.45
CA THR A 195 2.31 -7.39 -13.50
C THR A 195 0.94 -6.77 -13.37
N ALA A 196 0.28 -6.52 -14.48
CA ALA A 196 -1.10 -6.05 -14.47
C ALA A 196 -1.80 -6.52 -15.74
N GLU A 197 -3.06 -6.87 -15.59
CA GLU A 197 -3.94 -7.31 -16.66
C GLU A 197 -5.25 -6.54 -16.58
N LYS A 198 -5.79 -6.20 -17.74
CA LYS A 198 -7.15 -5.70 -17.84
C LYS A 198 -8.09 -6.90 -17.83
N ASP A 199 -9.05 -6.90 -16.91
CA ASP A 199 -10.11 -7.89 -16.93
C ASP A 199 -10.89 -7.76 -18.23
N SER A 200 -10.88 -8.81 -19.01
CA SER A 200 -11.84 -8.95 -20.09
C SER A 200 -13.22 -9.12 -19.43
N ALA A 201 -14.10 -8.14 -19.58
CA ALA A 201 -15.49 -8.39 -19.22
C ALA A 201 -15.93 -9.66 -19.98
N PRO A 202 -16.64 -10.60 -19.31
CA PRO A 202 -17.25 -11.67 -20.09
C PRO A 202 -18.17 -11.00 -21.11
N ASP A 203 -17.96 -11.31 -22.40
CA ASP A 203 -18.86 -10.91 -23.46
C ASP A 203 -20.29 -11.28 -23.04
N GLN A 204 -21.15 -10.27 -22.91
CA GLN A 204 -22.57 -10.42 -22.64
C GLN A 204 -23.29 -10.89 -23.90
#